data_c738d5b27057172e6175ed45a4c9a3a8
#
_entry.id   c738d5b27057172e6175ed45a4c9a3a8
#
_cell.length_a   1.000
_cell.length_b   1.000
_cell.length_c   1.000
_cell.angle_alpha   90.00
_cell.angle_beta   90.00
_cell.angle_gamma   90.00
#
_symmetry.space_group_name_H-M   'P 1'
#
loop_
_entity.id
_entity.type
_entity.pdbx_description
1 polymer ?
#
loop_
_entity_poly.entity_id
_entity_poly.type
_entity_poly.pdbx_seq_one_letter_code
_entity_poly.pdbx_strand_id
1 'polypeptide(L)'
;SEDHEWAKRARAGEREYQDRYFFFDSYDIPSLYEQTCPQVFPTTAPGNFTWLDDVHKHVMTTFYPYQWDLNYRNPIVLNEMIFNMLYLANQGVDIVRLDAVPYIWKQLGTNCRNLPQVHTIVRMMRMICEIVCPGVLLLGEVVMAPEKVVPYFGTVDKPECHLLYNVTTMASTWHTVATRDVSLLRRQLDIVAGLPRDYVFQNYLRCHDDIGWGLDYDYLENFGIQEVPHKKYLNDFLTGKYPDSFARGELYNDDPRLGDARLCGTTASLCGIERFGFEGNQEGVDRAVRYDITLHAFMFSQSGIPVIYSGDEIGQVNDYSYKDDPEKSDDSRYLHRGKFDWKLAENRHDPATVQGKLFPMLDKLEHIRSSHGIFNSNVPIHTIDTWDNSILAFVRENDEEKFIGIYNFSENDKVAWIN
;
A
#
# COMPACT_ATOMS: atom_id res chain seq x y z
N SER A 1 -3.53 14.62 -14.43
CA SER A 1 -4.54 14.13 -15.36
C SER A 1 -4.59 15.03 -16.61
N GLU A 2 -4.85 14.43 -17.77
CA GLU A 2 -5.04 15.14 -19.03
C GLU A 2 -6.25 16.08 -19.03
N ASP A 3 -7.16 15.93 -18.08
CA ASP A 3 -8.31 16.81 -17.88
C ASP A 3 -8.01 18.05 -17.04
N HIS A 4 -6.84 18.13 -16.45
CA HIS A 4 -6.43 19.28 -15.66
C HIS A 4 -6.25 20.51 -16.54
N GLU A 5 -6.53 21.70 -16.00
CA GLU A 5 -6.43 22.98 -16.72
C GLU A 5 -5.04 23.18 -17.37
N TRP A 6 -3.98 22.80 -16.68
CA TRP A 6 -2.63 22.90 -17.25
C TRP A 6 -2.44 22.01 -18.47
N ALA A 7 -3.00 20.78 -18.44
CA ALA A 7 -2.90 19.86 -19.57
C ALA A 7 -3.72 20.36 -20.77
N LYS A 8 -4.92 20.91 -20.55
CA LYS A 8 -5.73 21.53 -21.60
C LYS A 8 -5.02 22.72 -22.25
N ARG A 9 -4.37 23.57 -21.46
CA ARG A 9 -3.60 24.71 -21.98
C ARG A 9 -2.33 24.25 -22.69
N ALA A 10 -1.66 23.21 -22.20
CA ALA A 10 -0.53 22.62 -22.89
C ALA A 10 -0.93 22.04 -24.26
N ARG A 11 -2.09 21.37 -24.35
CA ARG A 11 -2.69 20.92 -25.61
C ARG A 11 -3.08 22.09 -26.54
N ALA A 12 -3.48 23.22 -25.99
CA ALA A 12 -3.73 24.44 -26.78
C ALA A 12 -2.46 25.09 -27.35
N GLY A 13 -1.28 24.52 -27.08
CA GLY A 13 0.01 25.00 -27.59
C GLY A 13 0.67 26.07 -26.73
N GLU A 14 0.14 26.36 -25.54
CA GLU A 14 0.74 27.34 -24.63
C GLU A 14 2.05 26.78 -24.05
N ARG A 15 3.16 27.35 -24.49
CA ARG A 15 4.51 26.86 -24.16
C ARG A 15 4.77 26.85 -22.66
N GLU A 16 4.33 27.87 -21.91
CA GLU A 16 4.46 27.91 -20.46
C GLU A 16 3.86 26.67 -19.79
N TYR A 17 2.75 26.16 -20.31
CA TYR A 17 2.09 24.96 -19.77
C TYR A 17 2.69 23.67 -20.31
N GLN A 18 3.23 23.66 -21.54
CA GLN A 18 4.01 22.53 -22.04
C GLN A 18 5.28 22.33 -21.20
N ASP A 19 5.97 23.41 -20.78
CA ASP A 19 7.17 23.36 -19.94
C ASP A 19 6.89 22.84 -18.50
N ARG A 20 5.62 22.74 -18.10
CA ARG A 20 5.21 22.10 -16.82
C ARG A 20 5.23 20.58 -16.87
N TYR A 21 5.37 19.99 -18.05
CA TYR A 21 5.43 18.56 -18.33
C TYR A 21 6.70 18.25 -19.14
N PHE A 22 6.88 16.99 -19.54
CA PHE A 22 7.96 16.56 -20.41
C PHE A 22 7.40 16.28 -21.80
N PHE A 23 7.42 17.29 -22.68
CA PHE A 23 6.99 17.20 -24.07
C PHE A 23 8.18 17.04 -25.02
N PHE A 24 8.01 16.23 -26.07
CA PHE A 24 9.03 15.94 -27.09
C PHE A 24 8.41 15.95 -28.50
N ASP A 25 9.09 16.61 -29.44
CA ASP A 25 8.63 16.72 -30.84
C ASP A 25 8.83 15.40 -31.62
N SER A 26 9.78 14.55 -31.22
CA SER A 26 10.06 13.26 -31.84
C SER A 26 10.24 12.19 -30.77
N TYR A 27 10.31 10.92 -31.20
CA TYR A 27 10.57 9.79 -30.31
C TYR A 27 12.06 9.57 -30.01
N ASP A 28 12.97 10.40 -30.50
CA ASP A 28 14.42 10.23 -30.34
C ASP A 28 14.83 10.28 -28.87
N ILE A 29 14.41 11.31 -28.14
CA ILE A 29 14.70 11.44 -26.69
C ILE A 29 13.87 10.47 -25.85
N PRO A 30 12.54 10.30 -26.05
CA PRO A 30 11.77 9.22 -25.44
C PRO A 30 12.43 7.86 -25.52
N SER A 31 12.90 7.44 -26.67
CA SER A 31 13.57 6.14 -26.88
C SER A 31 14.84 5.97 -26.03
N LEU A 32 15.57 7.07 -25.76
CA LEU A 32 16.73 7.04 -24.86
C LEU A 32 16.34 6.90 -23.38
N TYR A 33 15.22 7.50 -22.96
CA TYR A 33 14.68 7.27 -21.62
C TYR A 33 14.28 5.81 -21.41
N GLU A 34 13.62 5.20 -22.39
CA GLU A 34 13.12 3.83 -22.30
C GLU A 34 14.23 2.77 -22.23
N GLN A 35 15.47 3.11 -22.61
CA GLN A 35 16.61 2.23 -22.41
C GLN A 35 16.97 2.00 -20.92
N THR A 36 16.64 2.95 -20.05
CA THR A 36 17.03 2.92 -18.64
C THR A 36 15.87 3.05 -17.67
N CYS A 37 14.74 3.59 -18.12
CA CYS A 37 13.56 3.84 -17.31
C CYS A 37 12.58 2.64 -17.42
N PRO A 38 12.46 1.79 -16.38
CA PRO A 38 11.58 0.63 -16.45
C PRO A 38 10.11 1.06 -16.43
N GLN A 39 9.28 0.34 -17.17
CA GLN A 39 7.83 0.54 -17.13
C GLN A 39 7.25 0.13 -15.78
N VAL A 40 6.22 0.85 -15.31
CA VAL A 40 5.54 0.53 -14.04
C VAL A 40 4.44 -0.51 -14.27
N PHE A 41 3.69 -0.36 -15.35
CA PHE A 41 2.58 -1.23 -15.72
C PHE A 41 2.72 -1.76 -17.15
N PRO A 42 3.69 -2.68 -17.40
CA PRO A 42 4.02 -3.10 -18.76
C PRO A 42 2.89 -3.82 -19.49
N THR A 43 1.88 -4.31 -18.79
CA THR A 43 0.73 -5.02 -19.37
C THR A 43 -0.50 -4.15 -19.51
N THR A 44 -0.83 -3.35 -18.49
CA THR A 44 -2.05 -2.53 -18.48
C THR A 44 -1.84 -1.13 -19.07
N ALA A 45 -0.63 -0.57 -18.96
CA ALA A 45 -0.28 0.75 -19.50
C ALA A 45 1.16 0.71 -20.05
N PRO A 46 1.42 0.03 -21.17
CA PRO A 46 2.76 -0.13 -21.73
C PRO A 46 3.36 1.17 -22.21
N GLY A 47 4.69 1.31 -22.05
CA GLY A 47 5.46 2.49 -22.42
C GLY A 47 5.58 3.50 -21.28
N ASN A 48 6.44 4.51 -21.52
CA ASN A 48 6.63 5.65 -20.61
C ASN A 48 6.28 6.97 -21.29
N PHE A 49 5.75 6.92 -22.51
CA PHE A 49 5.41 8.10 -23.30
C PHE A 49 4.13 7.86 -24.09
N THR A 50 3.29 8.88 -24.13
CA THR A 50 2.03 8.88 -24.88
C THR A 50 2.13 9.88 -26.02
N TRP A 51 1.77 9.45 -27.24
CA TRP A 51 1.62 10.32 -28.39
C TRP A 51 0.29 11.09 -28.31
N LEU A 52 0.34 12.39 -28.56
CA LEU A 52 -0.82 13.27 -28.61
C LEU A 52 -1.02 13.77 -30.03
N ASP A 53 -2.05 13.27 -30.71
CA ASP A 53 -2.34 13.59 -32.12
C ASP A 53 -2.67 15.07 -32.35
N ASP A 54 -3.29 15.71 -31.38
CA ASP A 54 -3.74 17.09 -31.47
C ASP A 54 -2.60 18.12 -31.47
N VAL A 55 -1.50 17.80 -30.79
CA VAL A 55 -0.31 18.67 -30.72
C VAL A 55 0.91 18.12 -31.42
N HIS A 56 0.81 16.92 -32.01
CA HIS A 56 1.92 16.20 -32.67
C HIS A 56 3.17 16.10 -31.80
N LYS A 57 3.01 15.69 -30.52
CA LYS A 57 4.10 15.55 -29.56
C LYS A 57 3.93 14.31 -28.70
N HIS A 58 5.05 13.80 -28.19
CA HIS A 58 5.06 12.83 -27.10
C HIS A 58 5.06 13.54 -25.75
N VAL A 59 4.31 13.04 -24.79
CA VAL A 59 4.36 13.47 -23.38
C VAL A 59 4.76 12.29 -22.49
N MET A 60 5.57 12.55 -21.47
CA MET A 60 5.97 11.49 -20.52
C MET A 60 4.82 11.09 -19.62
N THR A 61 4.58 9.77 -19.50
CA THR A 61 3.49 9.16 -18.76
C THR A 61 3.99 7.90 -18.06
N THR A 62 4.58 8.06 -16.87
CA THR A 62 5.18 6.96 -16.12
C THR A 62 4.17 5.89 -15.72
N PHE A 63 2.89 6.27 -15.49
CA PHE A 63 1.83 5.36 -15.03
C PHE A 63 0.83 5.09 -16.15
N TYR A 64 -0.18 5.93 -16.29
CA TYR A 64 -1.22 5.78 -17.31
C TYR A 64 -1.13 6.88 -18.37
N PRO A 65 -1.61 6.63 -19.60
CA PRO A 65 -1.57 7.60 -20.69
C PRO A 65 -2.23 8.96 -20.37
N TYR A 66 -3.22 8.98 -19.49
CA TYR A 66 -3.91 10.18 -19.01
C TYR A 66 -3.22 10.86 -17.81
N GLN A 67 -2.15 10.26 -17.26
CA GLN A 67 -1.40 10.79 -16.10
C GLN A 67 -0.05 11.33 -16.56
N TRP A 68 0.00 12.61 -16.90
CA TRP A 68 1.21 13.25 -17.40
C TRP A 68 2.17 13.61 -16.28
N ASP A 69 3.45 13.26 -16.43
CA ASP A 69 4.48 13.54 -15.45
C ASP A 69 4.79 15.02 -15.33
N LEU A 70 4.70 15.54 -14.11
CA LEU A 70 5.02 16.93 -13.80
C LEU A 70 6.55 17.16 -13.83
N ASN A 71 6.95 18.26 -14.46
CA ASN A 71 8.36 18.65 -14.57
C ASN A 71 8.82 19.44 -13.35
N TYR A 72 9.22 18.77 -12.29
CA TYR A 72 9.76 19.39 -11.08
C TYR A 72 11.11 20.11 -11.27
N ARG A 73 11.73 20.05 -12.46
CA ARG A 73 12.86 20.92 -12.81
C ARG A 73 12.41 22.35 -13.06
N ASN A 74 11.14 22.55 -13.41
CA ASN A 74 10.54 23.86 -13.57
C ASN A 74 10.16 24.41 -12.19
N PRO A 75 10.79 25.53 -11.73
CA PRO A 75 10.46 26.11 -10.42
C PRO A 75 9.00 26.51 -10.25
N ILE A 76 8.33 26.85 -11.36
CA ILE A 76 6.91 27.19 -11.33
C ILE A 76 6.09 25.98 -10.87
N VAL A 77 6.37 24.78 -11.37
CA VAL A 77 5.69 23.56 -10.96
C VAL A 77 5.89 23.30 -9.47
N LEU A 78 7.12 23.39 -8.99
CA LEU A 78 7.42 23.18 -7.56
C LEU A 78 6.69 24.20 -6.68
N ASN A 79 6.71 25.49 -7.04
CA ASN A 79 6.02 26.54 -6.30
C ASN A 79 4.50 26.32 -6.24
N GLU A 80 3.89 25.95 -7.37
CA GLU A 80 2.45 25.66 -7.44
C GLU A 80 2.09 24.42 -6.60
N MET A 81 2.92 23.39 -6.61
CA MET A 81 2.68 22.20 -5.79
C MET A 81 2.84 22.47 -4.30
N ILE A 82 3.80 23.31 -3.92
CA ILE A 82 3.94 23.79 -2.54
C ILE A 82 2.72 24.65 -2.16
N PHE A 83 2.27 25.53 -3.03
CA PHE A 83 1.06 26.33 -2.80
C PHE A 83 -0.15 25.44 -2.56
N ASN A 84 -0.36 24.40 -3.39
CA ASN A 84 -1.46 23.44 -3.23
C ASN A 84 -1.36 22.69 -1.89
N MET A 85 -0.16 22.26 -1.49
CA MET A 85 0.08 21.63 -0.19
C MET A 85 -0.30 22.56 0.97
N LEU A 86 0.14 23.81 0.93
CA LEU A 86 -0.18 24.82 1.96
C LEU A 86 -1.66 25.21 1.93
N TYR A 87 -2.29 25.23 0.76
CA TYR A 87 -3.73 25.44 0.64
C TYR A 87 -4.52 24.32 1.36
N LEU A 88 -4.16 23.04 1.17
CA LEU A 88 -4.78 21.93 1.88
C LEU A 88 -4.55 22.05 3.40
N ALA A 89 -3.36 22.38 3.83
CA ALA A 89 -3.04 22.65 5.24
C ALA A 89 -3.95 23.74 5.82
N ASN A 90 -4.18 24.83 5.08
CA ASN A 90 -5.06 25.93 5.49
C ASN A 90 -6.55 25.54 5.52
N GLN A 91 -6.94 24.46 4.85
CA GLN A 91 -8.30 23.90 4.94
C GLN A 91 -8.48 22.98 6.17
N GLY A 92 -7.46 22.79 7.00
CA GLY A 92 -7.51 21.96 8.20
C GLY A 92 -7.11 20.50 7.95
N VAL A 93 -6.33 20.22 6.90
CA VAL A 93 -5.77 18.89 6.66
C VAL A 93 -4.59 18.67 7.61
N ASP A 94 -4.64 17.60 8.40
CA ASP A 94 -3.58 17.25 9.36
C ASP A 94 -2.45 16.41 8.71
N ILE A 95 -2.77 15.59 7.71
CA ILE A 95 -1.81 14.73 7.01
C ILE A 95 -1.96 14.91 5.51
N VAL A 96 -0.88 15.34 4.84
CA VAL A 96 -0.81 15.42 3.38
C VAL A 96 -0.09 14.20 2.84
N ARG A 97 -0.79 13.39 2.04
CA ARG A 97 -0.20 12.25 1.33
C ARG A 97 0.50 12.73 0.06
N LEU A 98 1.78 12.44 -0.04
CA LEU A 98 2.60 12.66 -1.23
C LEU A 98 2.56 11.41 -2.09
N ASP A 99 1.89 11.50 -3.23
CA ASP A 99 1.68 10.40 -4.17
C ASP A 99 2.94 10.13 -5.00
N ALA A 100 3.23 8.84 -5.24
CA ALA A 100 4.29 8.37 -6.14
C ALA A 100 5.64 9.09 -5.97
N VAL A 101 6.02 9.39 -4.74
CA VAL A 101 7.19 10.23 -4.39
C VAL A 101 8.47 9.80 -5.10
N PRO A 102 8.81 8.50 -5.23
CA PRO A 102 10.06 8.07 -5.89
C PRO A 102 10.22 8.54 -7.33
N TYR A 103 9.15 8.92 -7.99
CA TYR A 103 9.08 9.17 -9.44
C TYR A 103 9.08 10.66 -9.81
N ILE A 104 9.06 11.59 -8.86
CA ILE A 104 8.85 13.03 -9.13
C ILE A 104 10.00 13.70 -9.89
N TRP A 105 11.20 13.11 -9.94
CA TRP A 105 12.33 13.64 -10.70
C TRP A 105 12.68 12.75 -11.88
N LYS A 106 12.85 13.35 -13.05
CA LYS A 106 13.21 12.66 -14.29
C LYS A 106 14.59 13.11 -14.77
N GLN A 107 15.43 12.13 -15.11
CA GLN A 107 16.76 12.40 -15.63
C GLN A 107 17.15 11.35 -16.68
N LEU A 108 17.49 11.83 -17.87
CA LEU A 108 17.95 10.96 -18.96
C LEU A 108 19.17 10.13 -18.53
N GLY A 109 19.21 8.87 -18.94
CA GLY A 109 20.29 7.94 -18.59
C GLY A 109 20.20 7.36 -17.19
N THR A 110 19.08 7.57 -16.48
CA THR A 110 18.78 6.97 -15.18
C THR A 110 17.47 6.17 -15.25
N ASN A 111 17.17 5.43 -14.18
CA ASN A 111 15.89 4.73 -14.06
C ASN A 111 14.72 5.65 -13.66
N CYS A 112 14.94 6.95 -13.49
CA CYS A 112 13.95 7.95 -13.06
C CYS A 112 13.22 7.60 -11.75
N ARG A 113 13.87 6.86 -10.84
CA ARG A 113 13.32 6.44 -9.54
C ARG A 113 14.34 6.67 -8.43
N ASN A 114 13.90 7.12 -7.25
CA ASN A 114 14.74 7.30 -6.05
C ASN A 114 16.00 8.18 -6.29
N LEU A 115 15.93 9.15 -7.19
CA LEU A 115 17.06 10.01 -7.47
C LEU A 115 17.32 10.99 -6.32
N PRO A 116 18.58 11.44 -6.11
CA PRO A 116 18.90 12.37 -5.01
C PRO A 116 18.06 13.64 -4.97
N GLN A 117 17.61 14.12 -6.12
CA GLN A 117 16.76 15.30 -6.25
C GLN A 117 15.36 15.06 -5.67
N VAL A 118 14.83 13.83 -5.71
CA VAL A 118 13.58 13.48 -5.06
C VAL A 118 13.68 13.76 -3.57
N HIS A 119 14.71 13.25 -2.92
CA HIS A 119 14.98 13.47 -1.49
C HIS A 119 15.14 14.96 -1.16
N THR A 120 15.80 15.73 -2.03
CA THR A 120 15.94 17.18 -1.85
C THR A 120 14.58 17.89 -1.88
N ILE A 121 13.70 17.54 -2.81
CA ILE A 121 12.36 18.12 -2.92
C ILE A 121 11.51 17.77 -1.69
N VAL A 122 11.53 16.52 -1.24
CA VAL A 122 10.77 16.06 -0.05
C VAL A 122 11.25 16.81 1.20
N ARG A 123 12.58 16.97 1.40
CA ARG A 123 13.13 17.77 2.50
C ARG A 123 12.66 19.21 2.45
N MET A 124 12.64 19.82 1.27
CA MET A 124 12.16 21.19 1.11
C MET A 124 10.68 21.31 1.48
N MET A 125 9.83 20.36 1.05
CA MET A 125 8.43 20.31 1.46
C MET A 125 8.30 20.14 2.98
N ARG A 126 9.12 19.27 3.59
CA ARG A 126 9.17 19.07 5.05
C ARG A 126 9.54 20.36 5.78
N MET A 127 10.61 21.03 5.38
CA MET A 127 11.06 22.28 5.99
C MET A 127 10.01 23.38 5.89
N ILE A 128 9.31 23.46 4.75
CA ILE A 128 8.23 24.44 4.56
C ILE A 128 7.08 24.14 5.52
N CYS A 129 6.67 22.89 5.67
CA CYS A 129 5.63 22.50 6.64
C CYS A 129 6.05 22.89 8.06
N GLU A 130 7.28 22.60 8.48
CA GLU A 130 7.77 22.90 9.82
C GLU A 130 7.77 24.41 10.14
N ILE A 131 7.98 25.26 9.12
CA ILE A 131 8.00 26.72 9.28
C ILE A 131 6.59 27.32 9.22
N VAL A 132 5.75 26.86 8.28
CA VAL A 132 4.49 27.53 7.93
C VAL A 132 3.29 26.87 8.59
N CYS A 133 3.28 25.54 8.70
CA CYS A 133 2.18 24.74 9.24
C CYS A 133 2.70 23.54 10.06
N PRO A 134 3.36 23.78 11.21
CA PRO A 134 4.10 22.75 11.97
C PRO A 134 3.24 21.61 12.51
N GLY A 135 1.91 21.75 12.49
CA GLY A 135 0.97 20.68 12.85
C GLY A 135 0.65 19.72 11.71
N VAL A 136 1.10 20.00 10.47
CA VAL A 136 0.80 19.16 9.31
C VAL A 136 1.90 18.14 9.07
N LEU A 137 1.52 16.87 8.93
CA LEU A 137 2.44 15.77 8.68
C LEU A 137 2.47 15.42 7.18
N LEU A 138 3.64 14.99 6.70
CA LEU A 138 3.81 14.46 5.34
C LEU A 138 3.86 12.93 5.39
N LEU A 139 2.94 12.28 4.67
CA LEU A 139 2.90 10.84 4.45
C LEU A 139 3.40 10.53 3.04
N GLY A 140 4.56 9.91 2.92
CA GLY A 140 5.12 9.50 1.62
C GLY A 140 4.60 8.15 1.16
N GLU A 141 4.14 8.07 -0.09
CA GLU A 141 3.87 6.80 -0.73
C GLU A 141 5.12 6.31 -1.45
N VAL A 142 5.71 5.23 -0.92
CA VAL A 142 6.91 4.58 -1.44
C VAL A 142 6.68 3.07 -1.44
N VAL A 143 6.21 2.54 -2.56
CA VAL A 143 5.92 1.10 -2.72
C VAL A 143 7.13 0.43 -3.36
N MET A 144 8.09 0.00 -2.54
CA MET A 144 9.36 -0.58 -2.96
C MET A 144 9.87 -1.59 -1.93
N ALA A 145 10.99 -2.25 -2.24
CA ALA A 145 11.69 -3.11 -1.30
C ALA A 145 12.12 -2.32 -0.02
N PRO A 146 12.21 -2.99 1.14
CA PRO A 146 12.39 -2.33 2.44
C PRO A 146 13.55 -1.34 2.51
N GLU A 147 14.68 -1.69 1.93
CA GLU A 147 15.89 -0.85 1.93
C GLU A 147 15.73 0.47 1.16
N LYS A 148 14.72 0.56 0.30
CA LYS A 148 14.40 1.76 -0.49
C LYS A 148 13.32 2.62 0.13
N VAL A 149 12.54 2.08 1.04
CA VAL A 149 11.46 2.79 1.74
C VAL A 149 12.04 3.65 2.87
N VAL A 150 12.85 3.07 3.73
CA VAL A 150 13.39 3.73 4.94
C VAL A 150 14.11 5.05 4.66
N PRO A 151 14.91 5.22 3.59
CA PRO A 151 15.56 6.49 3.27
C PRO A 151 14.63 7.71 3.15
N TYR A 152 13.33 7.49 2.88
CA TYR A 152 12.35 8.57 2.79
C TYR A 152 11.89 9.15 4.13
N PHE A 153 12.31 8.59 5.25
CA PHE A 153 12.27 9.28 6.55
C PHE A 153 13.38 10.35 6.65
N GLY A 154 14.43 10.20 5.85
CA GLY A 154 15.62 11.04 5.94
C GLY A 154 16.50 10.65 7.12
N THR A 155 17.18 11.64 7.67
CA THR A 155 18.02 11.53 8.88
C THR A 155 17.62 12.63 9.87
N VAL A 156 18.11 12.56 11.11
CA VAL A 156 17.88 13.60 12.13
C VAL A 156 18.23 15.00 11.62
N ASP A 157 19.35 15.11 10.90
CA ASP A 157 19.82 16.41 10.36
C ASP A 157 19.15 16.81 9.04
N LYS A 158 18.52 15.86 8.37
CA LYS A 158 17.89 16.03 7.06
C LYS A 158 16.58 15.24 7.00
N PRO A 159 15.57 15.61 7.80
CA PRO A 159 14.30 14.91 7.83
C PRO A 159 13.54 15.05 6.51
N GLU A 160 12.82 13.99 6.12
CA GLU A 160 11.98 13.93 4.94
C GLU A 160 10.50 13.68 5.32
N CYS A 161 9.90 12.57 4.96
CA CYS A 161 8.53 12.28 5.37
C CYS A 161 8.43 12.07 6.89
N HIS A 162 7.31 12.49 7.47
CA HIS A 162 6.98 12.16 8.86
C HIS A 162 6.49 10.72 8.97
N LEU A 163 5.74 10.27 7.96
CA LEU A 163 5.07 8.99 7.88
C LEU A 163 5.38 8.32 6.55
N LEU A 164 5.48 7.00 6.57
CA LEU A 164 5.54 6.17 5.37
C LEU A 164 4.55 5.00 5.48
N TYR A 165 4.07 4.51 4.34
CA TYR A 165 3.30 3.28 4.29
C TYR A 165 4.16 2.08 4.69
N ASN A 166 3.66 1.22 5.57
CA ASN A 166 4.32 -0.03 5.98
C ASN A 166 4.07 -1.14 4.94
N VAL A 167 4.52 -0.89 3.72
CA VAL A 167 4.24 -1.73 2.55
C VAL A 167 4.76 -3.15 2.72
N THR A 168 6.01 -3.29 3.20
CA THR A 168 6.65 -4.59 3.36
C THR A 168 5.96 -5.43 4.45
N THR A 169 5.55 -4.82 5.56
CA THR A 169 4.80 -5.53 6.60
C THR A 169 3.43 -5.95 6.09
N MET A 170 2.74 -5.10 5.32
CA MET A 170 1.49 -5.43 4.66
C MET A 170 1.65 -6.63 3.71
N ALA A 171 2.63 -6.58 2.80
CA ALA A 171 2.93 -7.66 1.87
C ALA A 171 3.35 -8.96 2.60
N SER A 172 4.16 -8.86 3.66
CA SER A 172 4.56 -10.00 4.50
C SER A 172 3.39 -10.61 5.26
N THR A 173 2.38 -9.81 5.61
CA THR A 173 1.14 -10.32 6.23
C THR A 173 0.37 -11.20 5.24
N TRP A 174 0.16 -10.73 4.01
CA TRP A 174 -0.52 -11.54 2.98
C TRP A 174 0.31 -12.74 2.52
N HIS A 175 1.63 -12.63 2.51
CA HIS A 175 2.53 -13.76 2.35
C HIS A 175 2.26 -14.82 3.44
N THR A 176 2.18 -14.40 4.71
CA THR A 176 1.93 -15.29 5.84
C THR A 176 0.54 -15.95 5.75
N VAL A 177 -0.48 -15.21 5.28
CA VAL A 177 -1.82 -15.77 5.00
C VAL A 177 -1.74 -16.93 4.00
N ALA A 178 -0.96 -16.77 2.92
CA ALA A 178 -0.84 -17.78 1.87
C ALA A 178 0.06 -18.96 2.27
N THR A 179 1.15 -18.71 2.98
CA THR A 179 2.16 -19.73 3.31
C THR A 179 1.93 -20.37 4.68
N ARG A 180 1.21 -19.69 5.58
CA ARG A 180 1.09 -20.05 7.00
C ARG A 180 2.43 -20.10 7.75
N ASP A 181 3.43 -19.39 7.22
CA ASP A 181 4.76 -19.27 7.80
C ASP A 181 5.03 -17.80 8.18
N VAL A 182 5.20 -17.55 9.48
CA VAL A 182 5.42 -16.22 10.07
C VAL A 182 6.89 -15.77 10.02
N SER A 183 7.81 -16.58 9.54
CA SER A 183 9.26 -16.32 9.63
C SER A 183 9.64 -15.00 8.95
N LEU A 184 9.11 -14.76 7.74
CA LEU A 184 9.34 -13.51 7.01
C LEU A 184 8.70 -12.31 7.72
N LEU A 185 7.48 -12.48 8.21
CA LEU A 185 6.75 -11.41 8.92
C LEU A 185 7.45 -11.07 10.25
N ARG A 186 7.92 -12.08 11.01
CA ARG A 186 8.70 -11.89 12.23
C ARG A 186 9.98 -11.10 11.96
N ARG A 187 10.75 -11.51 10.94
CA ARG A 187 11.94 -10.78 10.51
C ARG A 187 11.63 -9.33 10.15
N GLN A 188 10.54 -9.09 9.43
CA GLN A 188 10.13 -7.71 9.06
C GLN A 188 9.80 -6.87 10.29
N LEU A 189 9.12 -7.44 11.28
CA LEU A 189 8.85 -6.75 12.55
C LEU A 189 10.14 -6.41 13.31
N ASP A 190 11.13 -7.33 13.33
CA ASP A 190 12.43 -7.09 13.96
C ASP A 190 13.21 -5.96 13.23
N ILE A 191 13.15 -5.91 11.89
CA ILE A 191 13.73 -4.81 11.10
C ILE A 191 13.09 -3.48 11.49
N VAL A 192 11.75 -3.42 11.51
CA VAL A 192 11.02 -2.19 11.87
C VAL A 192 11.31 -1.78 13.32
N ALA A 193 11.39 -2.73 14.26
CA ALA A 193 11.71 -2.47 15.65
C ALA A 193 13.15 -1.93 15.86
N GLY A 194 14.06 -2.25 14.95
CA GLY A 194 15.43 -1.76 14.95
C GLY A 194 15.60 -0.33 14.39
N LEU A 195 14.56 0.25 13.80
CA LEU A 195 14.61 1.61 13.25
C LEU A 195 14.49 2.67 14.36
N PRO A 196 14.91 3.93 14.10
CA PRO A 196 14.68 5.03 15.01
C PRO A 196 13.19 5.18 15.38
N ARG A 197 12.90 5.47 16.65
CA ARG A 197 11.52 5.54 17.15
C ARG A 197 10.67 6.65 16.55
N ASP A 198 11.33 7.66 15.99
CA ASP A 198 10.66 8.77 15.28
C ASP A 198 10.19 8.38 13.87
N TYR A 199 10.57 7.20 13.38
CA TYR A 199 10.13 6.68 12.10
C TYR A 199 8.77 5.98 12.27
N VAL A 200 7.72 6.71 11.93
CA VAL A 200 6.35 6.26 12.15
C VAL A 200 5.76 5.72 10.86
N PHE A 201 5.32 4.47 10.89
CA PHE A 201 4.66 3.83 9.76
C PHE A 201 3.13 3.91 9.85
N GLN A 202 2.49 4.08 8.70
CA GLN A 202 1.07 3.81 8.53
C GLN A 202 0.90 2.30 8.27
N ASN A 203 0.25 1.60 9.20
CA ASN A 203 -0.04 0.17 9.11
C ASN A 203 -1.42 -0.06 8.49
N TYR A 204 -1.51 -0.99 7.57
CA TYR A 204 -2.73 -1.29 6.85
C TYR A 204 -2.71 -2.72 6.30
N LEU A 205 -3.87 -3.30 6.04
CA LEU A 205 -3.99 -4.60 5.37
C LEU A 205 -4.13 -4.43 3.86
N ARG A 206 -4.85 -3.40 3.43
CA ARG A 206 -5.02 -2.98 2.05
C ARG A 206 -5.35 -1.49 1.96
N CYS A 207 -5.29 -0.93 0.77
CA CYS A 207 -5.74 0.44 0.49
C CYS A 207 -6.53 0.48 -0.84
N HIS A 208 -6.65 1.64 -1.46
CA HIS A 208 -7.28 1.82 -2.77
C HIS A 208 -6.42 1.27 -3.92
N ASP A 209 -5.14 1.01 -3.70
CA ASP A 209 -4.23 0.41 -4.68
C ASP A 209 -4.11 -1.10 -4.50
N ASP A 210 -3.46 -1.72 -5.47
CA ASP A 210 -3.12 -3.12 -5.47
C ASP A 210 -2.11 -3.49 -4.37
N ILE A 211 -2.10 -4.75 -3.98
CA ILE A 211 -1.11 -5.34 -3.09
C ILE A 211 0.08 -5.80 -3.94
N GLY A 212 1.19 -5.07 -3.82
CA GLY A 212 2.46 -5.41 -4.48
C GLY A 212 3.34 -6.29 -3.60
N TRP A 213 4.12 -7.18 -4.23
CA TRP A 213 5.00 -8.12 -3.54
C TRP A 213 6.40 -7.55 -3.29
N GLY A 214 6.48 -6.45 -2.54
CA GLY A 214 7.75 -5.87 -2.06
C GLY A 214 8.33 -6.65 -0.88
N LEU A 215 8.63 -7.94 -1.09
CA LEU A 215 9.18 -8.84 -0.07
C LEU A 215 10.72 -8.82 -0.08
N ASP A 216 11.33 -9.24 1.04
CA ASP A 216 12.78 -9.41 1.17
C ASP A 216 13.23 -10.71 0.48
N TYR A 217 13.39 -10.66 -0.85
CA TYR A 217 13.81 -11.83 -1.63
C TYR A 217 15.28 -12.18 -1.41
N ASP A 218 16.15 -11.24 -1.06
CA ASP A 218 17.53 -11.53 -0.67
C ASP A 218 17.58 -12.45 0.55
N TYR A 219 16.65 -12.27 1.49
CA TYR A 219 16.48 -13.18 2.63
C TYR A 219 15.87 -14.52 2.22
N LEU A 220 14.82 -14.52 1.42
CA LEU A 220 14.11 -15.73 1.01
C LEU A 220 14.98 -16.66 0.15
N GLU A 221 15.90 -16.13 -0.64
CA GLU A 221 16.87 -16.90 -1.42
C GLU A 221 17.79 -17.78 -0.54
N ASN A 222 18.07 -17.38 0.71
CA ASN A 222 18.84 -18.22 1.65
C ASN A 222 18.11 -19.52 2.01
N PHE A 223 16.81 -19.59 1.78
CA PHE A 223 15.98 -20.80 1.99
C PHE A 223 15.63 -21.50 0.67
N GLY A 224 16.28 -21.10 -0.44
CA GLY A 224 16.03 -21.64 -1.78
C GLY A 224 14.72 -21.18 -2.42
N ILE A 225 14.10 -20.14 -1.89
CA ILE A 225 12.86 -19.57 -2.41
C ILE A 225 13.20 -18.57 -3.52
N GLN A 226 12.83 -18.90 -4.74
CA GLN A 226 13.02 -18.04 -5.92
C GLN A 226 11.84 -17.09 -6.11
N GLU A 227 12.12 -15.84 -6.46
CA GLU A 227 11.13 -14.76 -6.56
C GLU A 227 9.95 -15.09 -7.47
N VAL A 228 10.19 -15.41 -8.74
CA VAL A 228 9.12 -15.61 -9.74
C VAL A 228 8.19 -16.78 -9.40
N PRO A 229 8.67 -18.00 -9.12
CA PRO A 229 7.81 -19.10 -8.69
C PRO A 229 7.05 -18.82 -7.40
N HIS A 230 7.68 -18.11 -6.47
CA HIS A 230 7.07 -17.78 -5.19
C HIS A 230 5.93 -16.76 -5.35
N LYS A 231 6.15 -15.68 -6.10
CA LYS A 231 5.10 -14.70 -6.42
C LYS A 231 3.92 -15.38 -7.13
N LYS A 232 4.22 -16.31 -8.05
CA LYS A 232 3.17 -17.10 -8.70
C LYS A 232 2.35 -17.91 -7.71
N TYR A 233 2.99 -18.58 -6.76
CA TYR A 233 2.29 -19.32 -5.70
C TYR A 233 1.37 -18.40 -4.88
N LEU A 234 1.88 -17.23 -4.43
CA LEU A 234 1.09 -16.26 -3.66
C LEU A 234 -0.14 -15.77 -4.46
N ASN A 235 0.08 -15.46 -5.73
CA ASN A 235 -0.98 -15.03 -6.64
C ASN A 235 -2.01 -16.13 -6.87
N ASP A 236 -1.59 -17.35 -7.13
CA ASP A 236 -2.50 -18.50 -7.35
C ASP A 236 -3.31 -18.79 -6.06
N PHE A 237 -2.68 -18.70 -4.88
CA PHE A 237 -3.36 -18.88 -3.61
C PHE A 237 -4.42 -17.77 -3.39
N LEU A 238 -4.02 -16.51 -3.47
CA LEU A 238 -4.88 -15.38 -3.13
C LEU A 238 -5.96 -15.07 -4.19
N THR A 239 -5.84 -15.64 -5.40
CA THR A 239 -6.91 -15.62 -6.41
C THR A 239 -7.82 -16.86 -6.39
N GLY A 240 -7.59 -17.79 -5.47
CA GLY A 240 -8.38 -19.02 -5.37
C GLY A 240 -8.07 -20.07 -6.43
N LYS A 241 -6.99 -19.91 -7.20
CA LYS A 241 -6.54 -20.88 -8.21
C LYS A 241 -5.75 -22.04 -7.60
N TYR A 242 -5.12 -21.82 -6.45
CA TYR A 242 -4.40 -22.87 -5.74
C TYR A 242 -5.39 -23.82 -5.05
N PRO A 243 -5.17 -25.14 -5.09
CA PRO A 243 -6.03 -26.10 -4.38
C PRO A 243 -6.17 -25.72 -2.89
N ASP A 244 -7.38 -25.86 -2.38
CA ASP A 244 -7.75 -25.55 -0.98
C ASP A 244 -7.66 -24.07 -0.56
N SER A 245 -7.33 -23.15 -1.47
CA SER A 245 -7.38 -21.72 -1.16
C SER A 245 -8.81 -21.27 -0.89
N PHE A 246 -8.99 -20.55 0.20
CA PHE A 246 -10.25 -19.90 0.56
C PHE A 246 -10.39 -18.48 -0.04
N ALA A 247 -9.31 -17.89 -0.50
CA ALA A 247 -9.29 -16.50 -0.96
C ALA A 247 -10.00 -16.29 -2.31
N ARG A 248 -10.47 -15.06 -2.52
CA ARG A 248 -11.05 -14.59 -3.79
C ARG A 248 -10.47 -13.20 -4.09
N GLY A 249 -9.42 -13.16 -4.87
CA GLY A 249 -8.82 -11.95 -5.42
C GLY A 249 -8.72 -11.98 -6.93
N GLU A 250 -8.29 -10.90 -7.54
CA GLU A 250 -7.96 -10.81 -8.96
C GLU A 250 -6.55 -10.23 -9.15
N LEU A 251 -5.91 -10.59 -10.26
CA LEU A 251 -4.60 -10.06 -10.59
C LEU A 251 -4.72 -8.72 -11.32
N TYR A 252 -3.79 -7.85 -11.04
CA TYR A 252 -3.61 -6.56 -11.70
C TYR A 252 -2.22 -6.50 -12.32
N ASN A 253 -2.11 -5.99 -13.55
CA ASN A 253 -0.87 -5.90 -14.31
C ASN A 253 -0.13 -7.25 -14.36
N ASP A 254 -0.84 -8.32 -14.73
CA ASP A 254 -0.29 -9.67 -14.82
C ASP A 254 0.70 -9.77 -15.98
N ASP A 255 2.00 -9.92 -15.68
CA ASP A 255 3.02 -10.32 -16.64
C ASP A 255 3.51 -11.74 -16.31
N PRO A 256 3.00 -12.76 -17.01
CA PRO A 256 3.36 -14.15 -16.74
C PRO A 256 4.86 -14.47 -16.89
N ARG A 257 5.60 -13.65 -17.66
CA ARG A 257 7.05 -13.84 -17.86
C ARG A 257 7.85 -13.45 -16.63
N LEU A 258 7.40 -12.42 -15.92
CA LEU A 258 8.08 -11.88 -14.73
C LEU A 258 7.47 -12.40 -13.43
N GLY A 259 6.26 -12.99 -13.48
CA GLY A 259 5.50 -13.34 -12.28
C GLY A 259 5.18 -12.14 -11.41
N ASP A 260 5.18 -10.93 -11.98
CA ASP A 260 5.08 -9.66 -11.25
C ASP A 260 3.64 -9.13 -11.22
N ALA A 261 2.66 -10.01 -11.25
CA ALA A 261 1.28 -9.62 -11.03
C ALA A 261 1.08 -9.13 -9.60
N ARG A 262 0.22 -8.13 -9.47
CA ARG A 262 -0.19 -7.56 -8.19
C ARG A 262 -1.60 -8.05 -7.86
N LEU A 263 -1.96 -8.05 -6.60
CA LEU A 263 -3.21 -8.60 -6.11
C LEU A 263 -4.22 -7.50 -5.79
N CYS A 264 -5.47 -7.71 -6.21
CA CYS A 264 -6.63 -6.92 -5.81
C CYS A 264 -7.63 -7.80 -5.06
N GLY A 265 -8.25 -7.26 -4.01
CA GLY A 265 -9.28 -7.93 -3.23
C GLY A 265 -9.59 -7.20 -1.94
N THR A 266 -10.82 -7.33 -1.44
CA THR A 266 -11.18 -6.86 -0.10
C THR A 266 -10.62 -7.81 0.96
N THR A 267 -10.37 -7.33 2.18
CA THR A 267 -9.90 -8.17 3.29
C THR A 267 -10.85 -9.35 3.52
N ALA A 268 -12.14 -9.10 3.51
CA ALA A 268 -13.18 -10.12 3.67
C ALA A 268 -13.10 -11.23 2.60
N SER A 269 -12.91 -10.86 1.33
CA SER A 269 -12.80 -11.82 0.23
C SER A 269 -11.49 -12.62 0.27
N LEU A 270 -10.40 -11.96 0.64
CA LEU A 270 -9.10 -12.61 0.77
C LEU A 270 -9.03 -13.52 2.01
N CYS A 271 -9.80 -13.25 3.06
CA CYS A 271 -9.93 -14.12 4.25
C CYS A 271 -10.92 -15.27 4.07
N GLY A 272 -11.70 -15.31 2.97
CA GLY A 272 -12.61 -16.40 2.64
C GLY A 272 -14.08 -16.16 2.97
N ILE A 273 -14.47 -15.01 3.53
CA ILE A 273 -15.87 -14.68 3.85
C ILE A 273 -16.74 -14.81 2.59
N GLU A 274 -16.25 -14.28 1.46
CA GLU A 274 -16.95 -14.35 0.17
C GLU A 274 -17.16 -15.79 -0.29
N ARG A 275 -16.09 -16.58 -0.32
CA ARG A 275 -16.15 -17.97 -0.79
C ARG A 275 -17.11 -18.79 0.03
N PHE A 276 -16.93 -18.83 1.35
CA PHE A 276 -17.75 -19.65 2.21
C PHE A 276 -19.20 -19.17 2.28
N GLY A 277 -19.42 -17.85 2.14
CA GLY A 277 -20.77 -17.29 2.01
C GLY A 277 -21.46 -17.76 0.74
N PHE A 278 -20.75 -17.76 -0.40
CA PHE A 278 -21.28 -18.28 -1.67
C PHE A 278 -21.58 -19.78 -1.63
N GLU A 279 -20.74 -20.56 -0.93
CA GLU A 279 -20.92 -22.01 -0.76
C GLU A 279 -22.02 -22.35 0.27
N GLY A 280 -22.58 -21.39 0.99
CA GLY A 280 -23.53 -21.60 2.07
C GLY A 280 -22.92 -22.30 3.30
N ASN A 281 -21.59 -22.25 3.44
CA ASN A 281 -20.83 -22.87 4.51
C ASN A 281 -20.70 -21.92 5.70
N GLN A 282 -21.66 -21.94 6.63
CA GLN A 282 -21.69 -21.03 7.78
C GLN A 282 -20.50 -21.22 8.72
N GLU A 283 -20.04 -22.45 8.94
CA GLU A 283 -18.84 -22.70 9.76
C GLU A 283 -17.59 -22.09 9.13
N GLY A 284 -17.47 -22.20 7.80
CA GLY A 284 -16.41 -21.55 7.03
C GLY A 284 -16.47 -20.02 7.14
N VAL A 285 -17.66 -19.43 7.04
CA VAL A 285 -17.85 -17.98 7.24
C VAL A 285 -17.40 -17.55 8.63
N ASP A 286 -17.83 -18.27 9.69
CA ASP A 286 -17.48 -17.92 11.06
C ASP A 286 -15.96 -18.01 11.32
N ARG A 287 -15.30 -18.99 10.68
CA ARG A 287 -13.84 -19.12 10.74
C ARG A 287 -13.16 -17.98 9.98
N ALA A 288 -13.65 -17.63 8.79
CA ALA A 288 -13.13 -16.54 7.99
C ALA A 288 -13.26 -15.17 8.67
N VAL A 289 -14.40 -14.92 9.35
CA VAL A 289 -14.60 -13.70 10.17
C VAL A 289 -13.59 -13.64 11.32
N ARG A 290 -13.35 -14.76 12.03
CA ARG A 290 -12.33 -14.78 13.10
C ARG A 290 -10.93 -14.53 12.54
N TYR A 291 -10.65 -15.02 11.33
CA TYR A 291 -9.37 -14.80 10.67
C TYR A 291 -9.18 -13.34 10.27
N ASP A 292 -10.19 -12.72 9.70
CA ASP A 292 -10.23 -11.28 9.39
C ASP A 292 -9.98 -10.43 10.67
N ILE A 293 -10.68 -10.73 11.77
CA ILE A 293 -10.46 -10.10 13.08
C ILE A 293 -9.00 -10.30 13.53
N THR A 294 -8.41 -11.48 13.32
CA THR A 294 -7.02 -11.76 13.70
C THR A 294 -6.03 -10.87 12.94
N LEU A 295 -6.23 -10.67 11.63
CA LEU A 295 -5.38 -9.80 10.82
C LEU A 295 -5.51 -8.32 11.27
N HIS A 296 -6.73 -7.86 11.53
CA HIS A 296 -6.95 -6.52 12.06
C HIS A 296 -6.35 -6.36 13.46
N ALA A 297 -6.51 -7.34 14.37
CA ALA A 297 -5.92 -7.31 15.69
C ALA A 297 -4.38 -7.21 15.62
N PHE A 298 -3.76 -7.96 14.70
CA PHE A 298 -2.33 -7.84 14.42
C PHE A 298 -1.99 -6.42 13.92
N MET A 299 -2.72 -5.88 12.97
CA MET A 299 -2.50 -4.53 12.44
C MET A 299 -2.62 -3.48 13.56
N PHE A 300 -3.66 -3.55 14.39
CA PHE A 300 -3.89 -2.62 15.50
C PHE A 300 -2.83 -2.71 16.61
N SER A 301 -2.18 -3.83 16.77
CA SER A 301 -1.16 -4.03 17.81
C SER A 301 0.23 -3.55 17.41
N GLN A 302 0.46 -3.20 16.15
CA GLN A 302 1.75 -2.71 15.66
C GLN A 302 2.06 -1.28 16.15
N SER A 303 3.35 -0.94 16.16
CA SER A 303 3.80 0.45 16.33
C SER A 303 3.48 1.26 15.07
N GLY A 304 3.03 2.50 15.23
CA GLY A 304 2.62 3.36 14.12
C GLY A 304 1.12 3.66 14.11
N ILE A 305 0.60 4.09 12.98
CA ILE A 305 -0.81 4.51 12.82
C ILE A 305 -1.56 3.44 12.02
N PRO A 306 -2.51 2.72 12.61
CA PRO A 306 -3.34 1.78 11.87
C PRO A 306 -4.40 2.50 11.04
N VAL A 307 -4.65 1.99 9.83
CA VAL A 307 -5.69 2.51 8.93
C VAL A 307 -6.51 1.34 8.40
N ILE A 308 -7.83 1.42 8.60
CA ILE A 308 -8.82 0.52 8.00
C ILE A 308 -9.25 1.15 6.67
N TYR A 309 -9.28 0.36 5.60
CA TYR A 309 -9.87 0.81 4.36
C TYR A 309 -11.39 0.68 4.40
N SER A 310 -12.09 1.70 3.86
CA SER A 310 -13.55 1.78 3.87
C SER A 310 -14.22 0.50 3.33
N GLY A 311 -15.11 -0.08 4.12
CA GLY A 311 -15.82 -1.32 3.87
C GLY A 311 -15.24 -2.54 4.58
N ASP A 312 -13.97 -2.52 5.00
CA ASP A 312 -13.40 -3.63 5.77
C ASP A 312 -14.07 -3.77 7.14
N GLU A 313 -14.44 -2.65 7.78
CA GLU A 313 -15.13 -2.62 9.07
C GLU A 313 -16.48 -3.33 9.07
N ILE A 314 -17.09 -3.51 7.92
CA ILE A 314 -18.36 -4.24 7.75
C ILE A 314 -18.20 -5.55 6.96
N GLY A 315 -16.97 -5.98 6.70
CA GLY A 315 -16.71 -7.20 5.93
C GLY A 315 -17.26 -7.15 4.51
N GLN A 316 -17.19 -5.99 3.86
CA GLN A 316 -17.63 -5.82 2.48
C GLN A 316 -16.77 -6.67 1.55
N VAL A 317 -17.42 -7.51 0.74
CA VAL A 317 -16.76 -8.39 -0.23
C VAL A 317 -16.46 -7.67 -1.55
N ASN A 318 -15.77 -8.35 -2.46
CA ASN A 318 -15.42 -7.85 -3.78
C ASN A 318 -16.64 -7.38 -4.58
N ASP A 319 -16.46 -6.29 -5.34
CA ASP A 319 -17.46 -5.75 -6.26
C ASP A 319 -17.08 -6.07 -7.70
N TYR A 320 -17.75 -7.06 -8.28
CA TYR A 320 -17.50 -7.50 -9.65
C TYR A 320 -18.24 -6.65 -10.70
N SER A 321 -19.11 -5.72 -10.29
CA SER A 321 -19.89 -4.87 -11.20
C SER A 321 -19.02 -3.93 -12.04
N TYR A 322 -17.77 -3.69 -11.63
CA TYR A 322 -16.83 -2.87 -12.39
C TYR A 322 -16.57 -3.43 -13.79
N LYS A 323 -16.73 -4.75 -14.00
CA LYS A 323 -16.53 -5.41 -15.30
C LYS A 323 -17.57 -5.01 -16.34
N ASP A 324 -18.73 -4.54 -15.89
CA ASP A 324 -19.81 -4.07 -16.74
C ASP A 324 -19.67 -2.58 -17.13
N ASP A 325 -18.70 -1.88 -16.51
CA ASP A 325 -18.42 -0.47 -16.77
C ASP A 325 -17.19 -0.35 -17.70
N PRO A 326 -17.37 0.10 -18.96
CA PRO A 326 -16.26 0.20 -19.92
C PRO A 326 -15.10 1.09 -19.49
N GLU A 327 -15.35 2.04 -18.56
CA GLU A 327 -14.31 2.94 -18.05
C GLU A 327 -13.47 2.30 -16.92
N LYS A 328 -13.92 1.15 -16.38
CA LYS A 328 -13.30 0.48 -15.24
C LYS A 328 -12.88 -0.95 -15.51
N SER A 329 -13.47 -1.60 -16.52
CA SER A 329 -13.33 -3.03 -16.79
C SER A 329 -11.89 -3.51 -16.94
N ASP A 330 -10.99 -2.65 -17.38
CA ASP A 330 -9.57 -2.95 -17.58
C ASP A 330 -8.69 -2.71 -16.33
N ASP A 331 -9.29 -2.21 -15.23
CA ASP A 331 -8.58 -1.94 -13.98
C ASP A 331 -9.17 -2.75 -12.82
N SER A 332 -8.59 -3.93 -12.55
CA SER A 332 -9.06 -4.84 -11.49
C SER A 332 -8.98 -4.26 -10.07
N ARG A 333 -8.36 -3.08 -9.86
CA ARG A 333 -8.41 -2.39 -8.56
C ARG A 333 -9.83 -1.95 -8.21
N TYR A 334 -10.72 -1.77 -9.19
CA TYR A 334 -12.13 -1.49 -8.94
C TYR A 334 -12.87 -2.65 -8.25
N LEU A 335 -12.33 -3.86 -8.29
CA LEU A 335 -12.83 -5.00 -7.52
C LEU A 335 -13.00 -4.68 -6.02
N HIS A 336 -12.05 -3.94 -5.47
CA HIS A 336 -12.02 -3.59 -4.04
C HIS A 336 -12.24 -2.09 -3.76
N ARG A 337 -12.62 -1.31 -4.77
CA ARG A 337 -12.99 0.12 -4.67
C ARG A 337 -14.50 0.34 -4.72
N GLY A 338 -15.30 -0.71 -4.46
CA GLY A 338 -16.75 -0.63 -4.42
C GLY A 338 -17.22 0.47 -3.47
N LYS A 339 -18.37 1.08 -3.78
CA LYS A 339 -18.97 2.07 -2.88
C LYS A 339 -19.30 1.41 -1.55
N PHE A 340 -19.13 2.17 -0.45
CA PHE A 340 -19.51 1.70 0.88
C PHE A 340 -21.01 1.36 0.92
N ASP A 341 -21.32 0.14 1.34
CA ASP A 341 -22.68 -0.37 1.39
C ASP A 341 -23.34 -0.01 2.74
N TRP A 342 -23.97 1.15 2.80
CA TRP A 342 -24.67 1.63 3.97
C TRP A 342 -25.81 0.70 4.43
N LYS A 343 -26.45 0.01 3.49
CA LYS A 343 -27.51 -0.95 3.83
C LYS A 343 -26.94 -2.21 4.50
N LEU A 344 -25.79 -2.68 4.01
CA LEU A 344 -25.06 -3.78 4.63
C LEU A 344 -24.61 -3.39 6.05
N ALA A 345 -24.16 -2.14 6.23
CA ALA A 345 -23.72 -1.60 7.52
C ALA A 345 -24.82 -1.55 8.58
N GLU A 346 -26.11 -1.50 8.20
CA GLU A 346 -27.24 -1.58 9.17
C GLU A 346 -27.22 -2.88 9.96
N ASN A 347 -26.66 -3.97 9.41
CA ASN A 347 -26.60 -5.28 10.05
C ASN A 347 -25.52 -5.37 11.15
N ARG A 348 -24.72 -4.34 11.40
CA ARG A 348 -23.61 -4.37 12.37
C ARG A 348 -24.03 -4.62 13.83
N HIS A 349 -25.32 -4.54 14.12
CA HIS A 349 -25.87 -4.81 15.45
C HIS A 349 -26.54 -6.20 15.55
N ASP A 350 -26.63 -6.95 14.45
CA ASP A 350 -27.20 -8.29 14.44
C ASP A 350 -26.07 -9.35 14.53
N PRO A 351 -25.89 -10.02 15.69
CA PRO A 351 -24.80 -10.99 15.90
C PRO A 351 -24.90 -12.23 15.02
N ALA A 352 -26.01 -12.45 14.31
CA ALA A 352 -26.14 -13.55 13.36
C ALA A 352 -25.43 -13.25 12.02
N THR A 353 -25.16 -11.99 11.72
CA THR A 353 -24.55 -11.54 10.47
C THR A 353 -23.03 -11.45 10.56
N VAL A 354 -22.37 -11.40 9.40
CA VAL A 354 -20.91 -11.10 9.30
C VAL A 354 -20.62 -9.74 9.94
N GLN A 355 -21.42 -8.73 9.60
CA GLN A 355 -21.26 -7.35 10.09
C GLN A 355 -21.37 -7.27 11.62
N GLY A 356 -22.36 -7.93 12.20
CA GLY A 356 -22.55 -7.96 13.64
C GLY A 356 -21.55 -8.82 14.41
N LYS A 357 -20.78 -9.66 13.73
CA LYS A 357 -19.65 -10.39 14.33
C LYS A 357 -18.34 -9.61 14.20
N LEU A 358 -18.12 -8.95 13.05
CA LEU A 358 -16.88 -8.25 12.74
C LEU A 358 -16.81 -6.86 13.38
N PHE A 359 -17.78 -5.99 13.09
CA PHE A 359 -17.78 -4.58 13.49
C PHE A 359 -17.55 -4.37 15.00
N PRO A 360 -18.29 -5.04 15.93
CA PRO A 360 -18.08 -4.85 17.35
C PRO A 360 -16.69 -5.28 17.84
N MET A 361 -16.07 -6.23 17.14
CA MET A 361 -14.70 -6.65 17.49
C MET A 361 -13.66 -5.65 17.04
N LEU A 362 -13.83 -5.04 15.86
CA LEU A 362 -12.94 -3.97 15.40
C LEU A 362 -13.07 -2.72 16.28
N ASP A 363 -14.31 -2.32 16.61
CA ASP A 363 -14.59 -1.24 17.55
C ASP A 363 -13.92 -1.48 18.93
N LYS A 364 -14.00 -2.71 19.43
CA LYS A 364 -13.30 -3.11 20.65
C LYS A 364 -11.78 -2.99 20.53
N LEU A 365 -11.20 -3.40 19.40
CA LEU A 365 -9.76 -3.28 19.16
C LEU A 365 -9.30 -1.82 19.11
N GLU A 366 -10.08 -0.94 18.49
CA GLU A 366 -9.85 0.50 18.49
C GLU A 366 -9.87 1.08 19.91
N HIS A 367 -10.87 0.73 20.71
CA HIS A 367 -10.97 1.15 22.10
C HIS A 367 -9.80 0.66 22.95
N ILE A 368 -9.38 -0.59 22.80
CA ILE A 368 -8.19 -1.12 23.48
C ILE A 368 -6.95 -0.32 23.08
N ARG A 369 -6.75 -0.11 21.77
CA ARG A 369 -5.58 0.62 21.28
C ARG A 369 -5.57 2.07 21.78
N SER A 370 -6.69 2.76 21.71
CA SER A 370 -6.78 4.18 22.12
C SER A 370 -6.70 4.39 23.63
N SER A 371 -7.05 3.36 24.43
CA SER A 371 -7.08 3.43 25.90
C SER A 371 -5.75 3.11 26.57
N HIS A 372 -4.79 2.52 25.85
CA HIS A 372 -3.56 2.01 26.42
C HIS A 372 -2.30 2.61 25.76
N GLY A 373 -1.46 3.27 26.56
CA GLY A 373 -0.21 3.87 26.09
C GLY A 373 0.81 2.90 25.52
N ILE A 374 0.67 1.62 25.81
CA ILE A 374 1.50 0.55 25.29
C ILE A 374 1.47 0.48 23.74
N PHE A 375 0.40 0.98 23.10
CA PHE A 375 0.26 0.99 21.65
C PHE A 375 0.81 2.25 20.96
N ASN A 376 1.40 3.18 21.71
CA ASN A 376 2.04 4.35 21.14
C ASN A 376 3.20 3.96 20.21
N SER A 377 3.44 4.77 19.18
CA SER A 377 4.43 4.47 18.13
C SER A 377 5.87 4.35 18.66
N ASN A 378 6.19 5.01 19.77
CA ASN A 378 7.49 4.96 20.42
C ASN A 378 7.77 3.70 21.27
N VAL A 379 6.77 2.83 21.48
CA VAL A 379 6.94 1.56 22.17
C VAL A 379 7.24 0.47 21.15
N PRO A 380 8.45 -0.12 21.16
CA PRO A 380 8.85 -1.12 20.17
C PRO A 380 8.13 -2.45 20.33
N ILE A 381 8.14 -3.24 19.26
CA ILE A 381 7.76 -4.64 19.26
C ILE A 381 9.03 -5.47 19.51
N HIS A 382 8.93 -6.51 20.34
CA HIS A 382 9.95 -7.54 20.51
C HIS A 382 9.33 -8.89 20.18
N THR A 383 9.77 -9.52 19.09
CA THR A 383 9.24 -10.82 18.68
C THR A 383 9.68 -11.92 19.64
N ILE A 384 8.83 -12.92 19.81
CA ILE A 384 9.07 -14.08 20.68
C ILE A 384 9.03 -15.34 19.81
N ASP A 385 9.95 -16.26 20.05
CA ASP A 385 9.91 -17.57 19.41
C ASP A 385 8.82 -18.45 20.05
N THR A 386 7.98 -19.01 19.20
CA THR A 386 6.88 -19.90 19.62
C THR A 386 7.16 -21.38 19.30
N TRP A 387 8.30 -21.68 18.65
CA TRP A 387 8.65 -23.02 18.14
C TRP A 387 7.64 -23.60 17.14
N ASP A 388 6.71 -22.76 16.67
CA ASP A 388 5.74 -23.08 15.62
C ASP A 388 5.69 -21.92 14.60
N ASN A 389 6.14 -22.18 13.38
CA ASN A 389 6.21 -21.18 12.32
C ASN A 389 4.83 -20.64 11.86
N SER A 390 3.72 -21.24 12.31
CA SER A 390 2.38 -20.71 12.02
C SER A 390 1.86 -19.75 13.09
N ILE A 391 2.61 -19.53 14.18
CA ILE A 391 2.21 -18.67 15.27
C ILE A 391 3.19 -17.51 15.39
N LEU A 392 2.70 -16.30 15.18
CA LEU A 392 3.42 -15.08 15.49
C LEU A 392 3.18 -14.68 16.94
N ALA A 393 4.23 -14.44 17.71
CA ALA A 393 4.13 -13.84 19.02
C ALA A 393 5.12 -12.67 19.17
N PHE A 394 4.70 -11.65 19.88
CA PHE A 394 5.55 -10.53 20.26
C PHE A 394 5.09 -9.86 21.54
N VAL A 395 6.00 -9.12 22.15
CA VAL A 395 5.75 -8.33 23.35
C VAL A 395 5.94 -6.85 23.03
N ARG A 396 5.14 -6.01 23.69
CA ARG A 396 5.40 -4.58 23.86
C ARG A 396 5.41 -4.29 25.35
N GLU A 397 6.32 -3.46 25.79
CA GLU A 397 6.49 -3.16 27.21
C GLU A 397 6.91 -1.70 27.39
N ASN A 398 6.29 -1.02 28.32
CA ASN A 398 6.69 0.28 28.84
C ASN A 398 6.72 0.22 30.38
N ASP A 399 6.90 1.33 31.05
CA ASP A 399 7.03 1.40 32.51
C ASP A 399 5.75 1.02 33.28
N GLU A 400 4.59 1.06 32.60
CA GLU A 400 3.27 0.89 33.23
C GLU A 400 2.57 -0.38 32.79
N GLU A 401 2.80 -0.81 31.53
CA GLU A 401 2.00 -1.85 30.87
C GLU A 401 2.87 -2.84 30.13
N LYS A 402 2.37 -4.07 30.02
CA LYS A 402 2.92 -5.13 29.18
C LYS A 402 1.80 -5.74 28.33
N PHE A 403 2.03 -5.77 27.03
CA PHE A 403 1.13 -6.41 26.05
C PHE A 403 1.85 -7.61 25.42
N ILE A 404 1.17 -8.74 25.33
CA ILE A 404 1.61 -9.94 24.61
C ILE A 404 0.60 -10.23 23.51
N GLY A 405 1.03 -10.10 22.25
CA GLY A 405 0.25 -10.47 21.07
C GLY A 405 0.59 -11.90 20.64
N ILE A 406 -0.42 -12.75 20.44
CA ILE A 406 -0.26 -14.11 19.92
C ILE A 406 -1.28 -14.29 18.79
N TYR A 407 -0.78 -14.61 17.59
CA TYR A 407 -1.59 -14.67 16.37
C TYR A 407 -1.35 -16.02 15.68
N ASN A 408 -2.42 -16.80 15.55
CA ASN A 408 -2.38 -18.08 14.87
C ASN A 408 -2.79 -17.92 13.41
N PHE A 409 -1.86 -18.10 12.49
CA PHE A 409 -2.07 -18.05 11.04
C PHE A 409 -2.42 -19.40 10.44
N SER A 410 -2.50 -20.47 11.23
CA SER A 410 -2.94 -21.79 10.76
C SER A 410 -4.46 -21.93 10.77
N GLU A 411 -4.95 -22.98 10.13
CA GLU A 411 -6.39 -23.32 10.16
C GLU A 411 -6.79 -24.18 11.37
N ASN A 412 -5.82 -24.58 12.18
CA ASN A 412 -6.01 -25.50 13.31
C ASN A 412 -5.76 -24.80 14.64
N ASP A 413 -6.41 -25.31 15.68
CA ASP A 413 -6.08 -24.95 17.05
C ASP A 413 -4.65 -25.38 17.35
N LYS A 414 -3.87 -24.50 17.97
CA LYS A 414 -2.45 -24.70 18.26
C LYS A 414 -2.14 -24.42 19.72
N VAL A 415 -1.12 -25.08 20.23
CA VAL A 415 -0.52 -24.78 21.52
C VAL A 415 0.84 -24.14 21.27
N ALA A 416 1.02 -22.90 21.72
CA ALA A 416 2.27 -22.20 21.63
C ALA A 416 3.01 -22.23 22.97
N TRP A 417 4.30 -22.47 22.92
CA TRP A 417 5.21 -22.32 24.07
C TRP A 417 5.90 -20.97 23.94
N ILE A 418 5.73 -20.12 24.95
CA ILE A 418 6.34 -18.80 25.03
C ILE A 418 7.32 -18.80 26.18
N ASN A 419 8.59 -18.54 25.90
CA ASN A 419 9.66 -18.45 26.89
C ASN A 419 10.05 -17.00 27.17
#